data_a34b4d7ef3620068118f832c9330ec6f
#
_entry.id   a34b4d7ef3620068118f832c9330ec6f
#
_cell.length_a   1.000
_cell.length_b   1.000
_cell.length_c   1.000
_cell.angle_alpha   90.00
_cell.angle_beta   90.00
_cell.angle_gamma   90.00
#
_symmetry.space_group_name_H-M   'P 1'
#
loop_
_entity.id
_entity.type
_entity.pdbx_description
1 polymer ?
#
loop_
_entity_poly.entity_id
_entity_poly.type
_entity_poly.pdbx_seq_one_letter_code
_entity_poly.pdbx_strand_id
1 'polypeptide(L)'
;TETSAEDKNAGVDSATPEVFAKTSNVKQAEGSVMIDKAAKTATVTVPARSIASIQLTGVTGYAKDAAVETGDTYQLVGKQSGKAVADTTSGDSALSLANVASDAENAKKQTWTFTQIEQPADSERPDLKAYVITNAEGKVLVSKDGTNALSNETVEAAKSDPAAKWILNTSDGSTYQLLNAATKTNLDVDNSGTTVGTKVGLWQSPS
;
A
#
# COMPACT_ATOMS: atom_id res chain seq x y z
N THR A 1 16.09 -7.35 -1.53
CA THR A 1 15.26 -6.13 -1.56
C THR A 1 15.53 -5.49 -2.89
N GLU A 2 14.57 -5.57 -3.80
CA GLU A 2 14.61 -4.82 -5.05
C GLU A 2 14.34 -3.35 -4.73
N THR A 3 15.26 -2.47 -5.04
CA THR A 3 15.03 -1.04 -5.02
C THR A 3 14.45 -0.62 -6.37
N SER A 4 13.43 0.21 -6.35
CA SER A 4 12.81 0.70 -7.59
C SER A 4 13.84 1.42 -8.47
N ALA A 5 13.79 1.13 -9.76
CA ALA A 5 14.64 1.81 -10.75
C ALA A 5 14.28 3.31 -10.90
N GLU A 6 13.13 3.72 -10.39
CA GLU A 6 12.65 5.11 -10.50
C GLU A 6 13.16 6.03 -9.38
N ASP A 7 13.60 5.46 -8.25
CA ASP A 7 14.20 6.25 -7.18
C ASP A 7 15.69 6.51 -7.48
N LYS A 8 15.99 7.72 -7.90
CA LYS A 8 17.37 8.14 -8.21
C LYS A 8 18.31 8.10 -7.01
N ASN A 9 17.76 8.09 -5.81
CA ASN A 9 18.53 8.02 -4.56
C ASN A 9 18.65 6.61 -4.02
N ALA A 10 17.89 5.65 -4.58
CA ALA A 10 17.96 4.27 -4.17
C ALA A 10 19.29 3.64 -4.57
N GLY A 11 19.87 2.89 -3.67
CA GLY A 11 21.13 2.23 -3.94
C GLY A 11 21.56 1.27 -2.85
N VAL A 12 22.55 0.45 -3.18
CA VAL A 12 23.20 -0.49 -2.27
C VAL A 12 24.70 -0.31 -2.41
N ASP A 13 25.39 0.08 -1.32
CA ASP A 13 26.83 0.26 -1.34
C ASP A 13 27.59 -1.05 -1.30
N SER A 14 27.12 -1.99 -0.48
CA SER A 14 27.70 -3.32 -0.38
C SER A 14 26.65 -4.36 0.05
N ALA A 15 26.98 -5.63 -0.20
CA ALA A 15 26.19 -6.75 0.26
C ALA A 15 27.12 -7.88 0.74
N THR A 16 26.80 -8.46 1.88
CA THR A 16 27.51 -9.60 2.44
C THR A 16 26.57 -10.79 2.51
N PRO A 17 26.79 -11.85 1.72
CA PRO A 17 25.99 -13.05 1.79
C PRO A 17 26.44 -13.96 2.91
N GLU A 18 25.49 -14.54 3.63
CA GLU A 18 25.71 -15.70 4.49
C GLU A 18 24.89 -16.87 3.94
N VAL A 19 25.55 -17.91 3.50
CA VAL A 19 24.91 -19.05 2.87
C VAL A 19 25.17 -20.32 3.70
N PHE A 20 24.09 -21.00 4.08
CA PHE A 20 24.15 -22.25 4.85
C PHE A 20 23.62 -23.41 4.01
N ALA A 21 24.45 -24.44 3.81
CA ALA A 21 24.03 -25.65 3.15
C ALA A 21 23.39 -26.62 4.16
N LYS A 22 22.31 -27.29 3.73
CA LYS A 22 21.66 -28.32 4.56
C LYS A 22 22.54 -29.58 4.65
N THR A 23 23.27 -29.68 5.73
CA THR A 23 24.08 -30.88 6.08
C THR A 23 23.76 -31.26 7.53
N SER A 24 24.21 -32.41 7.98
CA SER A 24 24.10 -32.82 9.39
C SER A 24 24.78 -31.84 10.36
N ASN A 25 25.74 -31.08 9.88
CA ASN A 25 26.31 -29.92 10.55
C ASN A 25 26.16 -28.72 9.64
N VAL A 26 25.56 -27.62 10.13
CA VAL A 26 25.45 -26.38 9.38
C VAL A 26 26.87 -25.90 9.02
N LYS A 27 27.18 -25.91 7.74
CA LYS A 27 28.43 -25.38 7.21
C LYS A 27 28.13 -24.16 6.36
N GLN A 28 28.94 -23.15 6.51
CA GLN A 28 28.93 -22.01 5.60
C GLN A 28 29.39 -22.47 4.21
N ALA A 29 28.62 -22.18 3.21
CA ALA A 29 28.96 -22.40 1.81
C ALA A 29 29.26 -21.08 1.14
N GLU A 30 30.12 -21.09 0.13
CA GLU A 30 30.38 -19.90 -0.66
C GLU A 30 29.16 -19.53 -1.51
N GLY A 31 28.72 -18.30 -1.38
CA GLY A 31 27.73 -17.67 -2.22
C GLY A 31 28.31 -16.43 -2.88
N SER A 32 27.63 -15.93 -3.88
CA SER A 32 28.03 -14.68 -4.52
C SER A 32 26.90 -13.67 -4.57
N VAL A 33 27.25 -12.43 -4.39
CA VAL A 33 26.35 -11.28 -4.60
C VAL A 33 26.99 -10.35 -5.64
N MET A 34 26.26 -10.10 -6.71
CA MET A 34 26.62 -9.06 -7.69
C MET A 34 25.70 -7.86 -7.50
N ILE A 35 26.33 -6.69 -7.34
CA ILE A 35 25.60 -5.41 -7.24
C ILE A 35 25.79 -4.66 -8.55
N ASP A 36 24.71 -4.39 -9.25
CA ASP A 36 24.68 -3.47 -10.36
C ASP A 36 24.08 -2.15 -9.90
N LYS A 37 24.93 -1.17 -9.66
CA LYS A 37 24.51 0.17 -9.20
C LYS A 37 23.77 0.96 -10.27
N ALA A 38 23.99 0.69 -11.55
CA ALA A 38 23.32 1.36 -12.65
C ALA A 38 21.89 0.84 -12.82
N ALA A 39 21.72 -0.48 -12.77
CA ALA A 39 20.41 -1.13 -12.79
C ALA A 39 19.72 -1.13 -11.42
N LYS A 40 20.41 -0.72 -10.34
CA LYS A 40 19.91 -0.75 -8.94
C LYS A 40 19.44 -2.14 -8.51
N THR A 41 20.16 -3.17 -8.93
CA THR A 41 19.84 -4.57 -8.61
C THR A 41 20.98 -5.25 -7.83
N ALA A 42 20.61 -6.19 -6.96
CA ALA A 42 21.51 -7.12 -6.32
C ALA A 42 21.10 -8.54 -6.72
N THR A 43 21.96 -9.23 -7.47
CA THR A 43 21.74 -10.62 -7.87
C THR A 43 22.48 -11.55 -6.93
N VAL A 44 21.76 -12.47 -6.33
CA VAL A 44 22.30 -13.43 -5.36
C VAL A 44 22.27 -14.83 -5.95
N THR A 45 23.41 -15.51 -5.93
CA THR A 45 23.48 -16.94 -6.26
C THR A 45 23.43 -17.75 -4.97
N VAL A 46 22.38 -18.55 -4.79
CA VAL A 46 22.18 -19.43 -3.65
C VAL A 46 22.37 -20.87 -4.11
N PRO A 47 23.28 -21.67 -3.50
CA PRO A 47 23.45 -23.06 -3.86
C PRO A 47 22.17 -23.87 -3.64
N ALA A 48 21.99 -24.92 -4.44
CA ALA A 48 20.83 -25.81 -4.28
C ALA A 48 20.77 -26.40 -2.85
N ARG A 49 19.56 -26.47 -2.28
CA ARG A 49 19.29 -27.00 -0.94
C ARG A 49 19.99 -26.22 0.19
N SER A 50 20.18 -24.93 0.02
CA SER A 50 20.75 -24.02 1.03
C SER A 50 19.77 -22.91 1.40
N ILE A 51 20.06 -22.27 2.53
CA ILE A 51 19.38 -21.04 2.97
C ILE A 51 20.43 -19.94 2.95
N ALA A 52 20.09 -18.79 2.43
CA ALA A 52 20.94 -17.61 2.41
C ALA A 52 20.35 -16.50 3.30
N SER A 53 21.18 -15.90 4.12
CA SER A 53 20.92 -14.62 4.78
C SER A 53 21.83 -13.58 4.13
N ILE A 54 21.27 -12.44 3.74
CA ILE A 54 22.02 -11.41 3.03
C ILE A 54 21.87 -10.11 3.79
N GLN A 55 22.99 -9.57 4.23
CA GLN A 55 23.05 -8.25 4.83
C GLN A 55 23.43 -7.23 3.75
N LEU A 56 22.55 -6.28 3.49
CA LEU A 56 22.82 -5.13 2.63
C LEU A 56 23.18 -3.94 3.50
N THR A 57 24.29 -3.26 3.16
CA THR A 57 24.72 -2.03 3.82
C THR A 57 24.76 -0.88 2.83
N GLY A 58 24.59 0.36 3.31
CA GLY A 58 24.54 1.54 2.44
C GLY A 58 23.33 1.55 1.52
N VAL A 59 22.25 0.86 1.89
CA VAL A 59 20.97 0.95 1.16
C VAL A 59 20.38 2.32 1.42
N THR A 60 20.16 3.08 0.36
CA THR A 60 19.58 4.42 0.42
C THR A 60 18.39 4.52 -0.52
N GLY A 61 17.48 5.42 -0.20
CA GLY A 61 16.25 5.61 -0.96
C GLY A 61 15.17 4.58 -0.65
N TYR A 62 14.06 4.74 -1.30
CA TYR A 62 12.89 3.86 -1.25
C TYR A 62 12.19 3.87 -2.62
N ALA A 63 11.36 2.89 -2.88
CA ALA A 63 10.59 2.85 -4.11
C ALA A 63 9.65 4.06 -4.18
N LYS A 64 9.73 4.82 -5.27
CA LYS A 64 8.90 6.03 -5.45
C LYS A 64 7.41 5.67 -5.49
N ASP A 65 7.07 4.57 -6.09
CA ASP A 65 5.72 4.02 -6.21
C ASP A 65 5.13 3.58 -4.86
N ALA A 66 5.98 3.39 -3.85
CA ALA A 66 5.55 3.15 -2.48
C ALA A 66 5.12 4.43 -1.75
N ALA A 67 5.37 5.59 -2.30
CA ALA A 67 4.99 6.87 -1.73
C ALA A 67 3.64 7.33 -2.28
N VAL A 68 2.72 7.66 -1.37
CA VAL A 68 1.49 8.37 -1.73
C VAL A 68 1.72 9.85 -1.47
N GLU A 69 1.72 10.63 -2.54
CA GLU A 69 1.93 12.07 -2.50
C GLU A 69 0.63 12.81 -2.21
N THR A 70 0.71 13.83 -1.38
CA THR A 70 -0.48 14.63 -1.04
C THR A 70 -0.96 15.44 -2.24
N GLY A 71 -2.26 15.36 -2.52
CA GLY A 71 -2.91 16.06 -3.63
C GLY A 71 -2.91 15.27 -4.94
N ASP A 72 -2.16 14.17 -5.03
CA ASP A 72 -2.16 13.32 -6.20
C ASP A 72 -3.37 12.37 -6.22
N THR A 73 -3.67 11.88 -7.42
CA THR A 73 -4.80 10.98 -7.69
C THR A 73 -4.32 9.58 -7.98
N TYR A 74 -5.05 8.60 -7.44
CA TYR A 74 -4.71 7.19 -7.52
C TYR A 74 -5.92 6.35 -7.89
N GLN A 75 -5.66 5.17 -8.44
CA GLN A 75 -6.61 4.08 -8.48
C GLN A 75 -6.30 3.10 -7.35
N LEU A 76 -7.32 2.69 -6.61
CA LEU A 76 -7.22 1.62 -5.63
C LEU A 76 -7.52 0.31 -6.34
N VAL A 77 -6.55 -0.58 -6.45
CA VAL A 77 -6.69 -1.86 -7.15
C VAL A 77 -6.55 -3.00 -6.15
N GLY A 78 -7.55 -3.87 -6.09
CA GLY A 78 -7.51 -5.05 -5.24
C GLY A 78 -6.41 -6.01 -5.70
N LYS A 79 -5.46 -6.33 -4.82
CA LYS A 79 -4.32 -7.22 -5.12
C LYS A 79 -4.76 -8.56 -5.69
N GLN A 80 -5.80 -9.16 -5.11
CA GLN A 80 -6.28 -10.47 -5.53
C GLN A 80 -7.13 -10.40 -6.81
N SER A 81 -8.01 -9.39 -6.91
CA SER A 81 -8.97 -9.29 -8.01
C SER A 81 -8.41 -8.66 -9.27
N GLY A 82 -7.36 -7.82 -9.15
CA GLY A 82 -6.89 -6.96 -10.22
C GLY A 82 -7.91 -5.92 -10.67
N LYS A 83 -8.99 -5.70 -9.88
CA LYS A 83 -10.07 -4.76 -10.19
C LYS A 83 -9.94 -3.49 -9.37
N ALA A 84 -10.41 -2.40 -9.96
CA ALA A 84 -10.42 -1.11 -9.30
C ALA A 84 -11.60 -0.98 -8.32
N VAL A 85 -11.36 -0.27 -7.22
CA VAL A 85 -12.40 0.21 -6.32
C VAL A 85 -13.07 1.43 -6.96
N ALA A 86 -14.37 1.33 -7.19
CA ALA A 86 -15.15 2.36 -7.83
C ALA A 86 -16.17 2.96 -6.86
N ASP A 87 -16.47 4.24 -7.07
CA ASP A 87 -17.61 4.95 -6.48
C ASP A 87 -18.91 4.46 -7.15
N THR A 88 -19.29 3.25 -6.75
CA THR A 88 -20.52 2.61 -7.21
C THR A 88 -21.09 1.80 -6.06
N THR A 89 -22.30 2.14 -5.66
CA THR A 89 -22.98 1.51 -4.51
C THR A 89 -23.18 0.01 -4.72
N SER A 90 -22.85 -0.78 -3.70
CA SER A 90 -23.15 -2.21 -3.62
C SER A 90 -23.63 -2.55 -2.21
N GLY A 91 -24.90 -2.94 -2.09
CA GLY A 91 -25.53 -3.16 -0.78
C GLY A 91 -25.57 -1.88 0.05
N ASP A 92 -24.99 -1.94 1.24
CA ASP A 92 -24.87 -0.82 2.19
C ASP A 92 -23.56 -0.01 2.02
N SER A 93 -22.68 -0.41 1.11
CA SER A 93 -21.44 0.28 0.81
C SER A 93 -21.59 1.27 -0.34
N ALA A 94 -20.91 2.41 -0.25
CA ALA A 94 -20.76 3.36 -1.35
C ALA A 94 -19.80 2.87 -2.45
N LEU A 95 -19.09 1.78 -2.21
CA LEU A 95 -17.99 1.29 -3.06
C LEU A 95 -18.22 -0.14 -3.53
N SER A 96 -17.77 -0.41 -4.75
CA SER A 96 -17.71 -1.79 -5.29
C SER A 96 -16.52 -1.97 -6.24
N LEU A 97 -16.21 -3.22 -6.59
CA LEU A 97 -15.22 -3.54 -7.59
C LEU A 97 -15.75 -3.30 -9.01
N ALA A 98 -14.93 -2.69 -9.86
CA ALA A 98 -15.15 -2.51 -11.28
C ALA A 98 -13.93 -2.94 -12.09
N ASN A 99 -14.10 -3.23 -13.38
CA ASN A 99 -12.94 -3.36 -14.25
C ASN A 99 -12.15 -2.06 -14.27
N VAL A 100 -10.82 -2.16 -14.31
CA VAL A 100 -9.99 -0.96 -14.48
C VAL A 100 -10.44 -0.23 -15.73
N ALA A 101 -10.78 1.04 -15.56
CA ALA A 101 -11.40 1.84 -16.61
C ALA A 101 -10.43 2.09 -17.77
N SER A 102 -10.93 1.92 -18.98
CA SER A 102 -10.25 2.27 -20.23
C SER A 102 -10.76 3.57 -20.85
N ASP A 103 -11.82 4.15 -20.29
CA ASP A 103 -12.44 5.40 -20.74
C ASP A 103 -12.52 6.44 -19.61
N ALA A 104 -12.60 7.71 -19.98
CA ALA A 104 -12.54 8.83 -19.04
C ALA A 104 -13.75 8.91 -18.08
N GLU A 105 -14.92 8.44 -18.49
CA GLU A 105 -16.12 8.52 -17.66
C GLU A 105 -16.06 7.51 -16.51
N ASN A 106 -15.72 6.24 -16.83
CA ASN A 106 -15.54 5.22 -15.82
C ASN A 106 -14.30 5.46 -14.96
N ALA A 107 -13.24 6.07 -15.52
CA ALA A 107 -12.06 6.46 -14.77
C ALA A 107 -12.39 7.44 -13.64
N LYS A 108 -13.32 8.38 -13.83
CA LYS A 108 -13.75 9.32 -12.77
C LYS A 108 -14.26 8.59 -11.53
N LYS A 109 -15.01 7.50 -11.69
CA LYS A 109 -15.53 6.69 -10.58
C LYS A 109 -14.47 5.89 -9.85
N GLN A 110 -13.28 5.79 -10.42
CA GLN A 110 -12.15 5.02 -9.89
C GLN A 110 -10.97 5.90 -9.47
N THR A 111 -11.15 7.23 -9.52
CA THR A 111 -10.11 8.21 -9.19
C THR A 111 -10.28 8.70 -7.77
N TRP A 112 -9.24 8.52 -6.98
CA TRP A 112 -9.19 8.88 -5.57
C TRP A 112 -8.03 9.84 -5.31
N THR A 113 -8.32 10.99 -4.72
CA THR A 113 -7.31 11.97 -4.32
C THR A 113 -6.96 11.78 -2.86
N PHE A 114 -5.68 11.71 -2.56
CA PHE A 114 -5.16 11.54 -1.20
C PHE A 114 -4.62 12.87 -0.70
N THR A 115 -5.20 13.40 0.37
CA THR A 115 -4.70 14.59 1.07
C THR A 115 -4.12 14.18 2.40
N GLN A 116 -2.81 14.31 2.57
CA GLN A 116 -2.13 13.95 3.81
C GLN A 116 -2.57 14.87 4.95
N ILE A 117 -2.79 14.27 6.11
CA ILE A 117 -3.01 14.97 7.37
C ILE A 117 -1.65 15.06 8.07
N GLU A 118 -1.21 16.27 8.36
CA GLU A 118 0.00 16.47 9.13
C GLU A 118 -0.20 15.95 10.56
N GLN A 119 0.75 15.14 11.02
CA GLN A 119 0.76 14.67 12.40
C GLN A 119 1.38 15.75 13.28
N PRO A 120 0.87 15.95 14.50
CA PRO A 120 1.52 16.82 15.47
C PRO A 120 2.97 16.39 15.73
N ALA A 121 3.86 17.33 15.95
CA ALA A 121 5.29 17.07 16.17
C ALA A 121 5.56 16.18 17.41
N ASP A 122 4.64 16.17 18.37
CA ASP A 122 4.66 15.37 19.60
C ASP A 122 3.85 14.06 19.49
N SER A 123 3.48 13.67 18.28
CA SER A 123 2.77 12.41 18.04
C SER A 123 3.65 11.22 18.46
N GLU A 124 3.05 10.24 19.15
CA GLU A 124 3.72 8.97 19.49
C GLU A 124 4.10 8.16 18.23
N ARG A 125 3.42 8.40 17.12
CA ARG A 125 3.63 7.72 15.84
C ARG A 125 3.71 8.73 14.68
N PRO A 126 4.76 9.57 14.64
CA PRO A 126 4.94 10.55 13.57
C PRO A 126 5.20 9.90 12.20
N ASP A 127 5.59 8.63 12.19
CA ASP A 127 5.82 7.80 11.00
C ASP A 127 4.52 7.35 10.31
N LEU A 128 3.40 7.34 11.04
CA LEU A 128 2.11 6.96 10.45
C LEU A 128 1.54 8.08 9.60
N LYS A 129 1.39 7.80 8.32
CA LYS A 129 0.74 8.72 7.39
C LYS A 129 -0.76 8.49 7.38
N ALA A 130 -1.51 9.52 7.72
CA ALA A 130 -2.96 9.53 7.63
C ALA A 130 -3.41 10.46 6.49
N TYR A 131 -4.52 10.10 5.86
CA TYR A 131 -5.05 10.82 4.70
C TYR A 131 -6.55 11.03 4.82
N VAL A 132 -7.02 12.13 4.26
CA VAL A 132 -8.38 12.29 3.76
C VAL A 132 -8.38 11.81 2.32
N ILE A 133 -9.35 10.97 1.97
CA ILE A 133 -9.49 10.41 0.62
C ILE A 133 -10.79 10.96 0.01
N THR A 134 -10.70 11.55 -1.16
CA THR A 134 -11.86 12.06 -1.89
C THR A 134 -12.02 11.39 -3.26
N ASN A 135 -13.26 11.22 -3.71
CA ASN A 135 -13.55 10.83 -5.08
C ASN A 135 -13.37 12.00 -6.06
N ALA A 136 -13.56 11.77 -7.35
CA ALA A 136 -13.45 12.80 -8.40
C ALA A 136 -14.49 13.95 -8.28
N GLU A 137 -15.57 13.74 -7.52
CA GLU A 137 -16.58 14.78 -7.22
C GLU A 137 -16.24 15.58 -5.97
N GLY A 138 -15.12 15.29 -5.31
CA GLY A 138 -14.70 15.93 -4.07
C GLY A 138 -15.40 15.41 -2.80
N LYS A 139 -16.19 14.34 -2.89
CA LYS A 139 -16.82 13.71 -1.74
C LYS A 139 -15.81 12.91 -0.94
N VAL A 140 -15.84 13.05 0.37
CA VAL A 140 -14.91 12.41 1.31
C VAL A 140 -15.33 10.97 1.61
N LEU A 141 -14.42 10.04 1.50
CA LEU A 141 -14.60 8.66 1.94
C LEU A 141 -14.56 8.59 3.47
N VAL A 142 -15.65 8.15 4.08
CA VAL A 142 -15.79 8.05 5.53
C VAL A 142 -16.25 6.66 5.95
N SER A 143 -15.94 6.29 7.20
CA SER A 143 -16.57 5.18 7.91
C SER A 143 -17.83 5.69 8.61
N LYS A 144 -18.99 5.11 8.31
CA LYS A 144 -20.27 5.51 8.90
C LYS A 144 -21.14 4.29 9.16
N ASP A 145 -21.66 4.17 10.36
CA ASP A 145 -22.64 3.14 10.75
C ASP A 145 -22.20 1.69 10.39
N GLY A 146 -20.89 1.41 10.54
CA GLY A 146 -20.32 0.08 10.27
C GLY A 146 -20.02 -0.21 8.79
N THR A 147 -20.24 0.77 7.91
CA THR A 147 -19.91 0.67 6.48
C THR A 147 -19.13 1.91 6.03
N ASN A 148 -18.77 1.98 4.75
CA ASN A 148 -18.23 3.21 4.18
C ASN A 148 -19.31 4.02 3.48
N ALA A 149 -19.10 5.33 3.43
CA ALA A 149 -19.97 6.28 2.75
C ALA A 149 -19.14 7.39 2.09
N LEU A 150 -19.76 8.15 1.20
CA LEU A 150 -19.20 9.37 0.62
C LEU A 150 -19.91 10.58 1.23
N SER A 151 -19.17 11.37 2.01
CA SER A 151 -19.65 12.58 2.70
C SER A 151 -19.43 13.82 1.84
N ASN A 152 -20.32 14.80 1.99
CA ASN A 152 -20.20 16.13 1.35
C ASN A 152 -19.43 17.13 2.24
N GLU A 153 -18.77 16.68 3.29
CA GLU A 153 -17.92 17.57 4.09
C GLU A 153 -16.72 18.08 3.29
N THR A 154 -16.17 19.21 3.71
CA THR A 154 -14.95 19.74 3.10
C THR A 154 -13.73 18.93 3.56
N VAL A 155 -12.66 18.89 2.74
CA VAL A 155 -11.40 18.26 3.09
C VAL A 155 -10.84 18.82 4.41
N GLU A 156 -11.00 20.13 4.64
CA GLU A 156 -10.51 20.77 5.86
C GLU A 156 -11.29 20.32 7.12
N ALA A 157 -12.59 20.16 7.03
CA ALA A 157 -13.39 19.58 8.12
C ALA A 157 -13.01 18.11 8.36
N ALA A 158 -12.86 17.35 7.30
CA ALA A 158 -12.50 15.94 7.31
C ALA A 158 -11.15 15.66 7.99
N LYS A 159 -10.18 16.58 7.91
CA LYS A 159 -8.90 16.44 8.61
C LYS A 159 -9.06 16.33 10.13
N SER A 160 -10.16 16.83 10.69
CA SER A 160 -10.45 16.73 12.13
C SER A 160 -11.44 15.62 12.48
N ASP A 161 -12.09 15.00 11.48
CA ASP A 161 -13.01 13.89 11.68
C ASP A 161 -12.28 12.55 11.67
N PRO A 162 -12.24 11.80 12.79
CA PRO A 162 -11.64 10.46 12.80
C PRO A 162 -12.28 9.48 11.81
N ALA A 163 -13.57 9.63 11.51
CA ALA A 163 -14.27 8.78 10.54
C ALA A 163 -13.80 8.97 9.09
N ALA A 164 -13.23 10.15 8.78
CA ALA A 164 -12.69 10.49 7.47
C ALA A 164 -11.17 10.22 7.35
N LYS A 165 -10.52 9.80 8.46
CA LYS A 165 -9.07 9.56 8.48
C LYS A 165 -8.74 8.12 8.11
N TRP A 166 -7.88 7.97 7.11
CA TRP A 166 -7.40 6.67 6.63
C TRP A 166 -5.89 6.56 6.79
N ILE A 167 -5.45 5.55 7.52
CA ILE A 167 -4.04 5.25 7.75
C ILE A 167 -3.60 4.24 6.69
N LEU A 168 -2.58 4.59 5.95
CA LEU A 168 -1.92 3.68 5.02
C LEU A 168 -0.91 2.81 5.77
N ASN A 169 -1.11 1.51 5.73
CA ASN A 169 -0.21 0.53 6.31
C ASN A 169 0.29 -0.42 5.23
N THR A 170 1.59 -0.66 5.20
CA THR A 170 2.23 -1.59 4.26
C THR A 170 3.32 -2.37 4.95
N SER A 171 3.47 -3.64 4.60
CA SER A 171 4.56 -4.50 5.04
C SER A 171 5.59 -4.77 3.93
N ASP A 172 5.23 -4.54 2.68
CA ASP A 172 6.04 -4.86 1.52
C ASP A 172 6.40 -3.64 0.64
N GLY A 173 5.87 -2.45 0.98
CA GLY A 173 6.09 -1.21 0.24
C GLY A 173 5.40 -1.14 -1.13
N SER A 174 4.65 -2.17 -1.51
CA SER A 174 3.97 -2.25 -2.82
C SER A 174 2.47 -2.47 -2.69
N THR A 175 2.02 -3.02 -1.58
CA THR A 175 0.59 -3.21 -1.26
C THR A 175 0.24 -2.54 0.06
N TYR A 176 -0.97 -2.04 0.15
CA TYR A 176 -1.42 -1.23 1.27
C TYR A 176 -2.72 -1.74 1.86
N GLN A 177 -2.84 -1.57 3.16
CA GLN A 177 -4.11 -1.62 3.88
C GLN A 177 -4.54 -0.19 4.20
N LEU A 178 -5.81 0.09 4.03
CA LEU A 178 -6.41 1.37 4.39
C LEU A 178 -7.21 1.19 5.68
N LEU A 179 -6.62 1.57 6.79
CA LEU A 179 -7.21 1.46 8.12
C LEU A 179 -7.95 2.74 8.49
N ASN A 180 -9.23 2.65 8.81
CA ASN A 180 -9.97 3.80 9.31
C ASN A 180 -9.62 4.12 10.76
N ALA A 181 -9.34 5.39 11.06
CA ALA A 181 -8.87 5.82 12.38
C ALA A 181 -9.94 5.74 13.47
N ALA A 182 -11.23 5.90 13.14
CA ALA A 182 -12.33 5.82 14.10
C ALA A 182 -12.67 4.37 14.46
N THR A 183 -12.95 3.56 13.47
CA THR A 183 -13.52 2.21 13.64
C THR A 183 -12.47 1.11 13.78
N LYS A 184 -11.21 1.40 13.43
CA LYS A 184 -10.11 0.41 13.38
C LYS A 184 -10.40 -0.74 12.43
N THR A 185 -11.20 -0.49 11.40
CA THR A 185 -11.52 -1.42 10.34
C THR A 185 -10.75 -1.08 9.06
N ASN A 186 -10.40 -2.08 8.29
CA ASN A 186 -9.78 -1.88 6.99
C ASN A 186 -10.84 -1.78 5.89
N LEU A 187 -10.54 -0.99 4.86
CA LEU A 187 -11.26 -1.08 3.59
C LEU A 187 -10.99 -2.47 2.99
N ASP A 188 -12.03 -3.24 2.76
CA ASP A 188 -11.93 -4.65 2.41
C ASP A 188 -12.89 -5.06 1.30
N VAL A 189 -12.44 -6.00 0.48
CA VAL A 189 -13.28 -6.62 -0.56
C VAL A 189 -14.06 -7.77 0.03
N ASP A 190 -15.37 -7.63 0.07
CA ASP A 190 -16.28 -8.60 0.71
C ASP A 190 -16.04 -10.03 0.22
N ASN A 191 -15.86 -10.95 1.18
CA ASN A 191 -15.62 -12.39 0.94
C ASN A 191 -14.48 -12.68 -0.05
N SER A 192 -13.46 -11.81 -0.13
CA SER A 192 -12.35 -11.94 -1.09
C SER A 192 -12.84 -12.07 -2.55
N GLY A 193 -13.96 -11.45 -2.87
CA GLY A 193 -14.58 -11.52 -4.19
C GLY A 193 -13.72 -10.91 -5.28
N THR A 194 -13.83 -11.47 -6.49
CA THR A 194 -13.04 -11.04 -7.65
C THR A 194 -13.89 -10.58 -8.84
N THR A 195 -15.22 -10.55 -8.65
CA THR A 195 -16.16 -10.17 -9.71
C THR A 195 -16.50 -8.68 -9.65
N VAL A 196 -16.86 -8.12 -10.81
CA VAL A 196 -17.42 -6.76 -10.88
C VAL A 196 -18.71 -6.68 -10.04
N GLY A 197 -18.87 -5.57 -9.32
CA GLY A 197 -20.00 -5.36 -8.41
C GLY A 197 -19.83 -5.96 -7.02
N THR A 198 -18.73 -6.69 -6.75
CA THR A 198 -18.44 -7.14 -5.38
C THR A 198 -18.32 -5.91 -4.47
N LYS A 199 -19.02 -5.95 -3.35
CA LYS A 199 -18.97 -4.87 -2.34
C LYS A 199 -17.55 -4.67 -1.82
N VAL A 200 -17.15 -3.42 -1.69
CA VAL A 200 -15.95 -3.03 -0.95
C VAL A 200 -16.42 -2.37 0.34
N GLY A 201 -16.33 -3.09 1.42
CA GLY A 201 -16.86 -2.71 2.74
C GLY A 201 -15.77 -2.35 3.73
N LEU A 202 -16.09 -2.54 5.01
CA LEU A 202 -15.18 -2.38 6.13
C LEU A 202 -15.06 -3.72 6.87
N TRP A 203 -13.84 -4.13 7.17
CA TRP A 203 -13.58 -5.36 7.90
C TRP A 203 -12.57 -5.15 9.03
N GLN A 204 -12.85 -5.71 10.19
CA GLN A 204 -11.91 -5.74 11.29
C GLN A 204 -11.03 -6.98 11.15
N SER A 205 -9.74 -6.77 10.92
CA SER A 205 -8.79 -7.89 10.96
C SER A 205 -8.81 -8.52 12.35
N PRO A 206 -8.83 -9.85 12.46
CA PRO A 206 -8.65 -10.52 13.75
C PRO A 206 -7.33 -10.05 14.37
N SER A 207 -7.38 -9.69 15.66
CA SER A 207 -6.22 -9.31 16.47
C SER A 207 -5.29 -10.49 16.75
#